data_fb124a9b10e14938a4c7e87929d0749a
#
_entry.id   fb124a9b10e14938a4c7e87929d0749a
#
_cell.length_a   1.000
_cell.length_b   1.000
_cell.length_c   1.000
_cell.angle_alpha   90.00
_cell.angle_beta   90.00
_cell.angle_gamma   90.00
#
_symmetry.space_group_name_H-M   'P 1'
#
loop_
_entity.id
_entity.type
_entity.pdbx_description
1 polymer ?
#
loop_
_entity_poly.entity_id
_entity_poly.type
_entity_poly.pdbx_seq_one_letter_code
_entity_poly.pdbx_strand_id
1 'polypeptide(L)'
;MITGKQFFTAICLLAFAAVAVGQDDRKDKTAVTYEEIYDEPYSINKLFVHFQPLYGELFATNVNAGFGLEASYYLNDKLDFKAHFRKTYSKNFYDFSRDLAQKISDVDNRTEVYNYFEFGGTYHVKDFTESSKTKMFLYKNSYKGNKWAARVPLNAEIPCKVRKIYGARLGGIIWDSSTDINRAMEAQGLVHADFKNDEGNGLPEGVDIFSNIATKGLYVGGSLTWIRNVAVSFDKFETGVDDLILTTYFDILVSPWITLDDIVYTPKDANGNPIIADRKTYSIGAIKTNTFGFRAGIEGKFNRALSWSYGAEAGYRPSVDGRGFFAMLKISFPVYSTNLDYKVEAFGK
;
A
#
# COMPACT_ATOMS: atom_id res chain seq x y z
N MET A 1 16.16 23.71 -14.59
CA MET A 1 15.30 22.59 -14.99
C MET A 1 16.04 21.30 -14.65
N ILE A 2 15.69 20.64 -13.55
CA ILE A 2 16.35 19.39 -13.10
C ILE A 2 15.76 18.27 -13.94
N THR A 3 16.57 17.56 -14.67
CA THR A 3 16.11 16.44 -15.51
C THR A 3 15.66 15.26 -14.63
N GLY A 4 14.66 14.50 -15.05
CA GLY A 4 14.12 13.37 -14.27
C GLY A 4 15.15 12.33 -13.84
N LYS A 5 16.25 12.18 -14.58
CA LYS A 5 17.41 11.34 -14.21
C LYS A 5 18.12 11.85 -12.95
N GLN A 6 18.27 13.17 -12.78
CA GLN A 6 18.93 13.76 -11.62
C GLN A 6 18.08 13.63 -10.36
N PHE A 7 16.74 13.67 -10.52
CA PHE A 7 15.80 13.47 -9.40
C PHE A 7 15.81 12.02 -8.89
N PHE A 8 15.85 11.05 -9.79
CA PHE A 8 15.92 9.63 -9.43
C PHE A 8 17.24 9.26 -8.75
N THR A 9 18.35 9.81 -9.22
CA THR A 9 19.68 9.64 -8.62
C THR A 9 19.75 10.25 -7.22
N ALA A 10 19.10 11.41 -7.00
CA ALA A 10 19.05 12.06 -5.69
C ALA A 10 18.21 11.25 -4.68
N ILE A 11 17.09 10.64 -5.10
CA ILE A 11 16.27 9.77 -4.23
C ILE A 11 17.03 8.50 -3.87
N CYS A 12 17.73 7.87 -4.81
CA CYS A 12 18.57 6.71 -4.53
C CYS A 12 19.72 7.03 -3.58
N LEU A 13 20.37 8.20 -3.74
CA LEU A 13 21.43 8.65 -2.84
C LEU A 13 20.92 8.99 -1.44
N LEU A 14 19.73 9.57 -1.30
CA LEU A 14 19.09 9.81 -0.01
C LEU A 14 18.69 8.51 0.70
N ALA A 15 18.23 7.50 -0.03
CA ALA A 15 17.92 6.19 0.53
C ALA A 15 19.20 5.47 1.02
N PHE A 16 20.32 5.61 0.32
CA PHE A 16 21.62 5.07 0.77
C PHE A 16 22.24 5.85 1.92
N ALA A 17 22.07 7.18 1.97
CA ALA A 17 22.58 8.00 3.07
C ALA A 17 21.85 7.72 4.41
N ALA A 18 20.58 7.36 4.38
CA ALA A 18 19.83 6.99 5.58
C ALA A 18 20.30 5.67 6.22
N VAL A 19 21.02 4.82 5.47
CA VAL A 19 21.59 3.56 5.99
C VAL A 19 22.99 3.76 6.61
N ALA A 20 23.66 4.87 6.29
CA ALA A 20 25.06 5.10 6.69
C ALA A 20 25.24 5.90 7.99
N VAL A 21 24.18 6.41 8.61
CA VAL A 21 24.27 7.21 9.85
C VAL A 21 23.80 6.36 11.03
N GLY A 22 24.70 5.57 11.60
CA GLY A 22 24.35 4.79 12.80
C GLY A 22 25.36 3.77 13.28
N GLN A 23 26.63 3.94 13.01
CA GLN A 23 27.65 3.15 13.71
C GLN A 23 28.46 4.06 14.64
N ASP A 24 27.89 4.33 15.81
CA ASP A 24 28.69 4.77 16.95
C ASP A 24 29.09 3.52 17.74
N ASP A 25 30.32 3.07 17.55
CA ASP A 25 30.95 1.94 18.26
C ASP A 25 31.25 2.32 19.71
N ARG A 26 30.22 2.64 20.49
CA ARG A 26 30.33 2.63 21.94
C ARG A 26 30.16 1.19 22.43
N LYS A 27 31.29 0.53 22.61
CA LYS A 27 31.40 -0.76 23.33
C LYS A 27 31.08 -0.53 24.79
N ASP A 28 29.79 -0.41 25.13
CA ASP A 28 29.37 -0.60 26.51
C ASP A 28 29.40 -2.09 26.82
N LYS A 29 30.50 -2.52 27.44
CA LYS A 29 30.78 -3.89 27.86
C LYS A 29 30.06 -4.24 29.18
N THR A 30 28.80 -3.90 29.32
CA THR A 30 27.97 -4.49 30.38
C THR A 30 27.31 -5.72 29.77
N ALA A 31 27.85 -6.88 30.09
CA ALA A 31 27.21 -8.17 29.79
C ALA A 31 25.84 -8.17 30.47
N VAL A 32 24.79 -7.96 29.70
CA VAL A 32 23.42 -8.02 30.20
C VAL A 32 23.00 -9.48 30.18
N THR A 33 22.72 -10.03 31.37
CA THR A 33 22.21 -11.38 31.50
C THR A 33 20.72 -11.38 31.13
N TYR A 34 20.32 -12.29 30.28
CA TYR A 34 18.92 -12.51 29.91
C TYR A 34 18.61 -14.01 29.92
N GLU A 35 17.33 -14.32 30.09
CA GLU A 35 16.79 -15.68 29.97
C GLU A 35 15.90 -15.70 28.72
N GLU A 36 16.13 -16.66 27.80
CA GLU A 36 15.30 -16.89 26.66
C GLU A 36 13.98 -17.51 27.08
N ILE A 37 12.86 -16.90 26.73
CA ILE A 37 11.52 -17.40 27.00
C ILE A 37 11.09 -18.30 25.83
N TYR A 38 11.24 -17.80 24.61
CA TYR A 38 11.06 -18.58 23.37
C TYR A 38 11.81 -17.95 22.19
N ASP A 39 12.18 -18.79 21.20
CA ASP A 39 12.72 -18.41 19.90
C ASP A 39 12.16 -19.37 18.84
N GLU A 40 10.88 -19.12 18.44
CA GLU A 40 10.07 -20.03 17.62
C GLU A 40 9.48 -19.34 16.39
N PRO A 41 10.26 -19.11 15.32
CA PRO A 41 9.80 -18.34 14.15
C PRO A 41 8.74 -19.08 13.29
N TYR A 42 8.45 -20.36 13.57
CA TYR A 42 7.34 -21.11 12.96
C TYR A 42 6.02 -20.96 13.75
N SER A 43 6.08 -20.52 15.00
CA SER A 43 4.91 -20.32 15.85
C SER A 43 4.31 -18.95 15.57
N ILE A 44 3.46 -18.86 14.52
CA ILE A 44 2.78 -17.63 14.11
C ILE A 44 1.26 -17.83 14.10
N ASN A 45 0.53 -16.75 14.27
CA ASN A 45 -0.92 -16.74 14.06
C ASN A 45 -1.26 -17.17 12.64
N LYS A 46 -2.27 -18.04 12.51
CA LYS A 46 -2.70 -18.53 11.19
C LYS A 46 -3.57 -17.52 10.46
N LEU A 47 -4.40 -16.77 11.17
CA LEU A 47 -5.30 -15.78 10.60
C LEU A 47 -5.06 -14.42 11.24
N PHE A 48 -4.92 -13.41 10.41
CA PHE A 48 -4.89 -12.01 10.78
C PHE A 48 -5.97 -11.27 10.01
N VAL A 49 -6.79 -10.50 10.69
CA VAL A 49 -7.74 -9.57 10.10
C VAL A 49 -7.47 -8.19 10.66
N HIS A 50 -7.17 -7.23 9.79
CA HIS A 50 -6.85 -5.86 10.15
C HIS A 50 -7.83 -4.89 9.51
N PHE A 51 -8.22 -3.88 10.27
CA PHE A 51 -8.91 -2.71 9.77
C PHE A 51 -7.89 -1.60 9.51
N GLN A 52 -7.96 -1.00 8.35
CA GLN A 52 -7.17 0.15 7.94
C GLN A 52 -8.02 1.41 8.10
N PRO A 53 -7.91 2.16 9.20
CA PRO A 53 -8.65 3.40 9.36
C PRO A 53 -8.14 4.50 8.43
N LEU A 54 -6.89 4.36 7.95
CA LEU A 54 -6.27 5.28 7.04
C LEU A 54 -5.33 4.57 6.07
N TYR A 55 -5.59 4.73 4.79
CA TYR A 55 -4.59 4.64 3.74
C TYR A 55 -4.52 5.96 2.97
N GLY A 56 -3.34 6.29 2.47
CA GLY A 56 -3.12 7.39 1.55
C GLY A 56 -2.55 6.84 0.26
N GLU A 57 -3.11 7.22 -0.87
CA GLU A 57 -2.65 6.78 -2.18
C GLU A 57 -2.59 7.96 -3.15
N LEU A 58 -1.48 8.07 -3.85
CA LEU A 58 -1.35 8.86 -5.06
C LEU A 58 -1.56 7.90 -6.24
N PHE A 59 -2.56 8.13 -7.08
CA PHE A 59 -2.79 7.40 -8.33
C PHE A 59 -2.91 8.37 -9.49
N ALA A 60 -2.00 8.27 -10.46
CA ALA A 60 -1.81 9.28 -11.49
C ALA A 60 -1.66 10.69 -10.88
N THR A 61 -2.70 11.49 -10.92
CA THR A 61 -2.76 12.82 -10.29
C THR A 61 -3.74 12.91 -9.14
N ASN A 62 -4.48 11.83 -8.86
CA ASN A 62 -5.46 11.77 -7.78
C ASN A 62 -4.77 11.43 -6.45
N VAL A 63 -5.22 12.07 -5.39
CA VAL A 63 -4.82 11.74 -4.01
C VAL A 63 -6.03 11.16 -3.30
N ASN A 64 -5.96 9.87 -3.00
CA ASN A 64 -7.02 9.13 -2.33
C ASN A 64 -6.68 8.98 -0.84
N ALA A 65 -7.65 9.23 0.02
CA ALA A 65 -7.57 8.90 1.44
C ALA A 65 -8.84 8.15 1.85
N GLY A 66 -8.69 7.03 2.53
CA GLY A 66 -9.83 6.19 2.83
C GLY A 66 -9.53 5.12 3.86
N PHE A 67 -10.44 4.17 3.96
CA PHE A 67 -10.36 3.02 4.84
C PHE A 67 -10.24 1.71 4.07
N GLY A 68 -9.84 0.65 4.75
CA GLY A 68 -9.74 -0.67 4.16
C GLY A 68 -9.85 -1.79 5.17
N LEU A 69 -9.89 -2.99 4.64
CA LEU A 69 -9.79 -4.25 5.36
C LEU A 69 -8.70 -5.10 4.73
N GLU A 70 -7.95 -5.78 5.56
CA GLU A 70 -6.90 -6.70 5.15
C GLU A 70 -7.07 -8.00 5.91
N ALA A 71 -7.01 -9.12 5.19
CA ALA A 71 -6.96 -10.44 5.79
C ALA A 71 -5.76 -11.21 5.24
N SER A 72 -5.08 -11.95 6.10
CA SER A 72 -4.05 -12.88 5.70
C SER A 72 -4.18 -14.19 6.46
N TYR A 73 -4.16 -15.31 5.72
CA TYR A 73 -4.35 -16.64 6.25
C TYR A 73 -3.21 -17.56 5.84
N TYR A 74 -2.46 -18.06 6.82
CA TYR A 74 -1.42 -19.06 6.63
C TYR A 74 -2.04 -20.45 6.72
N LEU A 75 -2.31 -21.08 5.57
CA LEU A 75 -2.95 -22.37 5.53
C LEU A 75 -2.05 -23.47 6.11
N ASN A 76 -0.80 -23.45 5.71
CA ASN A 76 0.25 -24.35 6.19
C ASN A 76 1.62 -23.69 5.93
N ASP A 77 2.71 -24.46 6.12
CA ASP A 77 4.06 -23.92 5.87
C ASP A 77 4.38 -23.71 4.38
N LYS A 78 3.44 -23.98 3.47
CA LYS A 78 3.65 -23.89 2.02
C LYS A 78 2.78 -22.84 1.33
N LEU A 79 1.69 -22.41 1.96
CA LEU A 79 0.70 -21.54 1.33
C LEU A 79 0.20 -20.48 2.30
N ASP A 80 0.16 -19.26 1.87
CA ASP A 80 -0.61 -18.19 2.50
C ASP A 80 -1.54 -17.52 1.49
N PHE A 81 -2.64 -16.97 1.99
CA PHE A 81 -3.61 -16.21 1.23
C PHE A 81 -3.74 -14.80 1.80
N LYS A 82 -3.97 -13.84 0.91
CA LYS A 82 -4.21 -12.45 1.27
C LYS A 82 -5.43 -11.91 0.54
N ALA A 83 -6.20 -11.10 1.24
CA ALA A 83 -7.29 -10.32 0.68
C ALA A 83 -7.19 -8.88 1.19
N HIS A 84 -7.34 -7.92 0.27
CA HIS A 84 -7.33 -6.50 0.60
C HIS A 84 -8.55 -5.84 -0.02
N PHE A 85 -9.19 -4.99 0.75
CA PHE A 85 -10.24 -4.10 0.29
C PHE A 85 -9.90 -2.69 0.73
N ARG A 86 -10.02 -1.72 -0.19
CA ARG A 86 -9.82 -0.29 0.11
C ARG A 86 -10.90 0.52 -0.56
N LYS A 87 -11.38 1.54 0.13
CA LYS A 87 -12.37 2.49 -0.38
C LYS A 87 -12.07 3.88 0.14
N THR A 88 -12.18 4.88 -0.72
CA THR A 88 -12.10 6.28 -0.33
C THR A 88 -13.28 6.65 0.56
N TYR A 89 -13.06 7.46 1.61
CA TYR A 89 -14.11 7.86 2.56
C TYR A 89 -15.28 8.58 1.88
N SER A 90 -15.00 9.50 0.99
CA SER A 90 -15.99 10.18 0.18
C SER A 90 -15.31 10.88 -1.00
N LYS A 91 -16.11 11.38 -1.95
CA LYS A 91 -15.60 12.21 -3.04
C LYS A 91 -14.80 13.45 -2.55
N ASN A 92 -15.11 13.97 -1.36
CA ASN A 92 -14.39 15.11 -0.81
C ASN A 92 -12.97 14.74 -0.33
N PHE A 93 -12.75 13.50 0.14
CA PHE A 93 -11.43 13.03 0.54
C PHE A 93 -10.52 12.75 -0.64
N TYR A 94 -11.09 12.50 -1.80
CA TYR A 94 -10.33 12.33 -2.99
C TYR A 94 -10.33 13.54 -3.90
N ASP A 95 -11.07 14.59 -3.49
CA ASP A 95 -11.03 15.91 -4.06
C ASP A 95 -9.74 16.69 -3.71
N PHE A 96 -8.82 16.10 -2.93
CA PHE A 96 -7.39 16.48 -2.93
C PHE A 96 -6.70 16.13 -4.26
N SER A 97 -7.48 15.66 -5.21
CA SER A 97 -7.08 15.38 -6.57
C SER A 97 -6.42 16.60 -7.21
N ARG A 98 -5.27 16.39 -7.79
CA ARG A 98 -4.63 17.35 -8.69
C ARG A 98 -5.28 17.30 -10.09
N ASP A 99 -6.28 16.49 -10.23
CA ASP A 99 -7.02 16.27 -11.46
C ASP A 99 -8.06 17.41 -11.61
N LEU A 100 -7.67 18.44 -12.34
CA LEU A 100 -8.51 19.62 -12.55
C LEU A 100 -9.80 19.29 -13.31
N ALA A 101 -9.75 18.31 -14.23
CA ALA A 101 -10.92 17.94 -15.01
C ALA A 101 -12.08 17.44 -14.15
N GLN A 102 -11.79 16.72 -13.07
CA GLN A 102 -12.80 16.26 -12.13
C GLN A 102 -13.51 17.40 -11.37
N LYS A 103 -12.78 18.51 -11.12
CA LYS A 103 -13.28 19.65 -10.35
C LYS A 103 -14.08 20.64 -11.19
N ILE A 104 -13.66 20.83 -12.43
CA ILE A 104 -14.20 21.84 -13.34
C ILE A 104 -14.85 21.22 -14.58
N SER A 105 -15.04 19.91 -14.57
CA SER A 105 -15.60 19.18 -15.72
C SER A 105 -16.92 19.74 -16.19
N ASP A 106 -17.06 19.82 -17.50
CA ASP A 106 -18.28 20.23 -18.19
C ASP A 106 -19.20 19.06 -18.54
N VAL A 107 -18.76 17.83 -18.24
CA VAL A 107 -19.51 16.61 -18.57
C VAL A 107 -20.52 16.23 -17.50
N ASP A 108 -21.57 15.51 -17.88
CA ASP A 108 -22.65 15.07 -17.01
C ASP A 108 -22.36 13.73 -16.29
N ASN A 109 -21.21 13.14 -16.56
CA ASN A 109 -20.81 11.89 -15.94
C ASN A 109 -20.71 12.05 -14.41
N ARG A 110 -21.15 11.00 -13.69
CA ARG A 110 -20.94 10.93 -12.23
C ARG A 110 -19.56 10.40 -11.95
N THR A 111 -18.84 11.11 -11.11
CA THR A 111 -17.51 10.71 -10.66
C THR A 111 -17.58 9.49 -9.77
N GLU A 112 -16.84 8.43 -10.09
CA GLU A 112 -16.64 7.29 -9.22
C GLU A 112 -15.46 7.53 -8.29
N VAL A 113 -15.63 7.19 -7.00
CA VAL A 113 -14.56 7.21 -6.03
C VAL A 113 -13.77 5.93 -6.12
N TYR A 114 -12.48 6.01 -5.80
CA TYR A 114 -11.59 4.87 -5.84
C TYR A 114 -12.06 3.72 -4.93
N ASN A 115 -12.20 2.55 -5.53
CA ASN A 115 -12.38 1.27 -4.85
C ASN A 115 -11.28 0.32 -5.34
N TYR A 116 -10.81 -0.53 -4.45
CA TYR A 116 -9.79 -1.51 -4.76
C TYR A 116 -10.06 -2.82 -4.03
N PHE A 117 -10.02 -3.89 -4.76
CA PHE A 117 -10.13 -5.23 -4.23
C PHE A 117 -8.99 -6.10 -4.79
N GLU A 118 -8.33 -6.84 -3.90
CA GLU A 118 -7.28 -7.78 -4.23
C GLU A 118 -7.48 -9.08 -3.48
N PHE A 119 -7.29 -10.19 -4.16
CA PHE A 119 -7.23 -11.50 -3.57
C PHE A 119 -6.10 -12.30 -4.22
N GLY A 120 -5.28 -12.97 -3.42
CA GLY A 120 -4.19 -13.78 -3.94
C GLY A 120 -3.60 -14.73 -2.92
N GLY A 121 -2.67 -15.52 -3.40
CA GLY A 121 -1.91 -16.46 -2.58
C GLY A 121 -0.42 -16.41 -2.88
N THR A 122 0.33 -16.90 -1.92
CA THR A 122 1.77 -17.07 -2.02
C THR A 122 2.12 -18.54 -1.78
N TYR A 123 2.80 -19.15 -2.75
CA TYR A 123 3.40 -20.46 -2.56
C TYR A 123 4.82 -20.31 -2.06
N HIS A 124 5.16 -20.95 -0.95
CA HIS A 124 6.48 -20.92 -0.34
C HIS A 124 7.43 -21.85 -1.10
N VAL A 125 8.20 -21.30 -2.02
CA VAL A 125 9.17 -22.05 -2.85
C VAL A 125 10.32 -22.55 -2.01
N LYS A 126 10.80 -21.72 -1.08
CA LYS A 126 11.87 -22.06 -0.12
C LYS A 126 11.54 -21.46 1.22
N ASP A 127 11.58 -22.29 2.26
CA ASP A 127 11.31 -21.92 3.64
C ASP A 127 12.40 -22.52 4.52
N PHE A 128 13.13 -21.69 5.26
CA PHE A 128 14.27 -22.13 6.06
C PHE A 128 14.55 -21.11 7.16
N THR A 129 15.32 -21.56 8.14
CA THR A 129 15.72 -20.75 9.30
C THR A 129 17.22 -20.49 9.27
N GLU A 130 17.61 -19.26 9.60
CA GLU A 130 19.01 -18.87 9.79
C GLU A 130 19.18 -18.27 11.18
N SER A 131 20.38 -18.46 11.74
CA SER A 131 20.81 -17.75 12.95
C SER A 131 21.08 -16.27 12.62
N SER A 132 20.56 -15.38 13.43
CA SER A 132 20.69 -13.94 13.27
C SER A 132 20.75 -13.26 14.65
N LYS A 133 20.67 -11.95 14.66
CA LYS A 133 20.58 -11.15 15.87
C LYS A 133 19.50 -10.12 15.72
N THR A 134 18.80 -9.83 16.81
CA THR A 134 17.87 -8.70 16.87
C THR A 134 18.31 -7.68 17.92
N LYS A 135 17.99 -6.40 17.67
CA LYS A 135 18.23 -5.32 18.64
C LYS A 135 16.96 -5.04 19.39
N MET A 136 17.00 -5.20 20.70
CA MET A 136 15.89 -4.91 21.58
C MET A 136 16.14 -3.63 22.37
N PHE A 137 15.18 -2.72 22.34
CA PHE A 137 15.17 -1.47 23.12
C PHE A 137 14.25 -1.67 24.30
N LEU A 138 14.83 -1.77 25.48
CA LEU A 138 14.14 -2.03 26.73
C LEU A 138 14.25 -0.83 27.64
N TYR A 139 13.32 -0.69 28.54
CA TYR A 139 13.30 0.42 29.46
C TYR A 139 13.15 -0.09 30.91
N LYS A 140 13.87 0.55 31.80
CA LYS A 140 13.72 0.38 33.23
C LYS A 140 13.26 1.68 33.84
N ASN A 141 12.19 1.63 34.64
CA ASN A 141 11.79 2.76 35.45
C ASN A 141 12.76 2.96 36.62
N SER A 142 13.31 4.14 36.76
CA SER A 142 14.13 4.54 37.88
C SER A 142 13.31 5.41 38.82
N TYR A 143 13.28 5.04 40.10
CA TYR A 143 12.54 5.77 41.14
C TYR A 143 13.52 6.39 42.13
N LYS A 144 13.22 7.62 42.55
CA LYS A 144 13.91 8.29 43.66
C LYS A 144 12.93 8.42 44.82
N GLY A 145 13.05 7.51 45.81
CA GLY A 145 12.00 7.29 46.80
C GLY A 145 10.75 6.73 46.13
N ASN A 146 9.58 7.29 46.43
CA ASN A 146 8.29 6.89 45.82
C ASN A 146 7.94 7.68 44.53
N LYS A 147 8.84 8.52 44.02
CA LYS A 147 8.60 9.34 42.81
C LYS A 147 9.35 8.77 41.63
N TRP A 148 8.63 8.66 40.50
CA TRP A 148 9.24 8.35 39.22
C TRP A 148 10.28 9.43 38.87
N ALA A 149 11.51 9.02 38.57
CA ALA A 149 12.62 9.93 38.33
C ALA A 149 13.10 9.91 36.91
N ALA A 150 13.19 8.74 36.27
CA ALA A 150 13.67 8.59 34.91
C ALA A 150 13.28 7.23 34.29
N ARG A 151 13.29 7.17 32.98
CA ARG A 151 13.21 5.93 32.20
C ARG A 151 14.58 5.68 31.57
N VAL A 152 15.24 4.61 31.98
CA VAL A 152 16.60 4.27 31.56
C VAL A 152 16.51 3.29 30.41
N PRO A 153 17.00 3.64 29.18
CA PRO A 153 17.02 2.73 28.06
C PRO A 153 18.15 1.71 28.17
N LEU A 154 17.87 0.50 27.71
CA LEU A 154 18.85 -0.55 27.44
C LEU A 154 18.75 -0.94 25.97
N ASN A 155 19.87 -0.99 25.29
CA ASN A 155 19.98 -1.52 23.93
C ASN A 155 20.77 -2.83 24.02
N ALA A 156 20.08 -3.95 23.77
CA ALA A 156 20.68 -5.27 23.82
C ALA A 156 20.59 -5.95 22.44
N GLU A 157 21.65 -6.59 22.02
CA GLU A 157 21.70 -7.40 20.81
C GLU A 157 21.56 -8.88 21.19
N ILE A 158 20.45 -9.50 20.78
CA ILE A 158 20.07 -10.85 21.17
C ILE A 158 20.22 -11.78 19.99
N PRO A 159 20.93 -12.90 20.11
CA PRO A 159 20.88 -13.99 19.12
C PRO A 159 19.46 -14.50 18.96
N CYS A 160 19.03 -14.72 17.75
CA CYS A 160 17.69 -15.27 17.44
C CYS A 160 17.68 -16.02 16.13
N LYS A 161 16.64 -16.84 15.93
CA LYS A 161 16.34 -17.48 14.66
C LYS A 161 15.44 -16.57 13.81
N VAL A 162 15.75 -16.51 12.53
CA VAL A 162 14.92 -15.81 11.52
C VAL A 162 14.49 -16.83 10.48
N ARG A 163 13.18 -17.03 10.35
CA ARG A 163 12.59 -17.80 9.26
C ARG A 163 12.53 -16.93 8.01
N LYS A 164 13.04 -17.42 6.90
CA LYS A 164 13.03 -16.74 5.60
C LYS A 164 12.21 -17.56 4.62
N ILE A 165 11.28 -16.90 3.95
CA ILE A 165 10.39 -17.52 2.97
C ILE A 165 10.57 -16.80 1.64
N TYR A 166 10.99 -17.53 0.61
CA TYR A 166 10.91 -17.10 -0.78
C TYR A 166 9.58 -17.58 -1.35
N GLY A 167 8.71 -16.66 -1.72
CA GLY A 167 7.36 -16.96 -2.17
C GLY A 167 7.15 -16.63 -3.64
N ALA A 168 6.41 -17.51 -4.35
CA ALA A 168 5.82 -17.21 -5.65
C ALA A 168 4.38 -16.73 -5.43
N ARG A 169 4.06 -15.55 -5.94
CA ARG A 169 2.78 -14.86 -5.74
C ARG A 169 1.91 -14.94 -6.97
N LEU A 170 0.62 -15.17 -6.78
CA LEU A 170 -0.41 -15.13 -7.82
C LEU A 170 -1.70 -14.60 -7.24
N GLY A 171 -2.42 -13.75 -7.98
CA GLY A 171 -3.72 -13.26 -7.54
C GLY A 171 -4.43 -12.40 -8.57
N GLY A 172 -5.58 -11.89 -8.16
CA GLY A 172 -6.42 -10.99 -8.94
C GLY A 172 -6.57 -9.64 -8.27
N ILE A 173 -6.74 -8.61 -9.10
CA ILE A 173 -7.01 -7.23 -8.69
C ILE A 173 -8.19 -6.69 -9.47
N ILE A 174 -9.04 -5.94 -8.78
CA ILE A 174 -10.14 -5.19 -9.37
C ILE A 174 -10.09 -3.80 -8.75
N TRP A 175 -10.13 -2.78 -9.57
CA TRP A 175 -10.19 -1.41 -9.08
C TRP A 175 -10.93 -0.50 -10.04
N ASP A 176 -11.53 0.54 -9.53
CA ASP A 176 -12.23 1.59 -10.23
C ASP A 176 -11.83 2.95 -9.67
N SER A 177 -11.83 3.94 -10.51
CA SER A 177 -11.49 5.33 -10.19
C SER A 177 -11.98 6.24 -11.30
N SER A 178 -11.78 7.54 -11.16
CA SER A 178 -11.90 8.49 -12.26
C SER A 178 -10.52 8.95 -12.72
N THR A 179 -10.41 9.37 -13.97
CA THR A 179 -9.16 9.86 -14.56
C THR A 179 -9.40 11.07 -15.45
N ASP A 180 -8.44 11.99 -15.44
CA ASP A 180 -8.43 13.19 -16.30
C ASP A 180 -8.15 12.80 -17.75
N ILE A 181 -9.13 13.00 -18.62
CA ILE A 181 -9.02 12.68 -20.03
C ILE A 181 -8.32 13.80 -20.80
N ASN A 182 -8.42 15.07 -20.38
CA ASN A 182 -7.68 16.15 -21.05
C ASN A 182 -6.17 15.89 -21.05
N ARG A 183 -5.63 15.44 -19.92
CA ARG A 183 -4.21 15.09 -19.83
C ARG A 183 -3.84 13.84 -20.61
N ALA A 184 -4.78 12.88 -20.70
CA ALA A 184 -4.57 11.69 -21.52
C ALA A 184 -4.55 12.04 -23.02
N MET A 185 -5.46 12.90 -23.46
CA MET A 185 -5.49 13.44 -24.82
C MET A 185 -4.18 14.14 -25.19
N GLU A 186 -3.74 15.08 -24.35
CA GLU A 186 -2.49 15.82 -24.57
C GLU A 186 -1.30 14.85 -24.70
N ALA A 187 -1.20 13.87 -23.80
CA ALA A 187 -0.12 12.89 -23.82
C ALA A 187 -0.16 11.97 -25.05
N GLN A 188 -1.35 11.69 -25.58
CA GLN A 188 -1.57 10.80 -26.73
C GLN A 188 -1.70 11.52 -28.07
N GLY A 189 -1.64 12.87 -28.07
CA GLY A 189 -1.77 13.69 -29.28
C GLY A 189 -3.18 13.67 -29.88
N LEU A 190 -4.21 13.47 -29.04
CA LEU A 190 -5.61 13.48 -29.43
C LEU A 190 -6.22 14.88 -29.28
N VAL A 191 -7.30 15.13 -30.01
CA VAL A 191 -8.11 16.36 -29.92
C VAL A 191 -9.57 16.00 -29.61
N HIS A 192 -10.35 16.96 -29.14
CA HIS A 192 -11.78 16.76 -28.80
C HIS A 192 -12.59 16.17 -29.98
N ALA A 193 -12.27 16.54 -31.19
CA ALA A 193 -12.92 16.01 -32.42
C ALA A 193 -12.73 14.50 -32.65
N ASP A 194 -11.77 13.86 -31.97
CA ASP A 194 -11.55 12.41 -32.04
C ASP A 194 -12.61 11.62 -31.28
N PHE A 195 -13.27 12.25 -30.30
CA PHE A 195 -14.39 11.65 -29.56
C PHE A 195 -15.68 11.92 -30.33
N LYS A 196 -16.22 10.88 -30.95
CA LYS A 196 -17.38 10.98 -31.83
C LYS A 196 -18.63 10.45 -31.19
N ASN A 197 -19.75 11.15 -31.42
CA ASN A 197 -21.06 10.64 -31.09
C ASN A 197 -21.61 9.71 -32.19
N ASP A 198 -22.79 9.14 -31.99
CA ASP A 198 -23.46 8.23 -32.93
C ASP A 198 -23.75 8.88 -34.32
N GLU A 199 -23.79 10.19 -34.38
CA GLU A 199 -23.99 10.97 -35.66
C GLU A 199 -22.64 11.23 -36.36
N GLY A 200 -21.50 10.85 -35.76
CA GLY A 200 -20.16 11.10 -36.29
C GLY A 200 -19.60 12.50 -35.96
N ASN A 201 -20.32 13.32 -35.17
CA ASN A 201 -19.85 14.64 -34.75
C ASN A 201 -18.84 14.51 -33.64
N GLY A 202 -17.78 15.32 -33.65
CA GLY A 202 -16.79 15.39 -32.60
C GLY A 202 -17.28 16.15 -31.39
N LEU A 203 -16.68 15.89 -30.21
CA LEU A 203 -16.91 16.67 -28.99
C LEU A 203 -16.45 18.12 -29.24
N PRO A 204 -17.19 19.14 -28.77
CA PRO A 204 -16.79 20.55 -28.91
C PRO A 204 -15.43 20.83 -28.24
N GLU A 205 -14.64 21.73 -28.83
CA GLU A 205 -13.38 22.15 -28.27
C GLU A 205 -13.57 22.93 -26.95
N GLY A 206 -12.60 22.80 -26.05
CA GLY A 206 -12.58 23.50 -24.76
C GLY A 206 -13.47 22.90 -23.68
N VAL A 207 -14.07 21.74 -23.91
CA VAL A 207 -14.83 20.99 -22.89
C VAL A 207 -13.85 20.26 -21.98
N ASP A 208 -13.92 20.55 -20.66
CA ASP A 208 -13.15 19.80 -19.69
C ASP A 208 -13.77 18.42 -19.41
N ILE A 209 -13.00 17.38 -19.65
CA ILE A 209 -13.48 16.00 -19.63
C ILE A 209 -12.72 15.11 -18.67
N PHE A 210 -13.45 14.27 -17.97
CA PHE A 210 -12.93 13.10 -17.25
C PHE A 210 -13.73 11.86 -17.65
N SER A 211 -13.23 10.69 -17.31
CA SER A 211 -13.97 9.44 -17.43
C SER A 211 -13.70 8.55 -16.22
N ASN A 212 -14.66 7.70 -15.88
CA ASN A 212 -14.46 6.63 -14.94
C ASN A 212 -13.73 5.49 -15.62
N ILE A 213 -12.82 4.86 -14.89
CA ILE A 213 -12.06 3.73 -15.35
C ILE A 213 -12.29 2.54 -14.40
N ALA A 214 -12.64 1.40 -14.94
CA ALA A 214 -12.72 0.14 -14.22
C ALA A 214 -11.76 -0.88 -14.82
N THR A 215 -11.01 -1.56 -13.95
CA THR A 215 -9.94 -2.46 -14.34
C THR A 215 -10.05 -3.78 -13.59
N LYS A 216 -9.93 -4.89 -14.33
CA LYS A 216 -9.85 -6.25 -13.78
C LYS A 216 -8.61 -6.93 -14.34
N GLY A 217 -7.79 -7.46 -13.46
CA GLY A 217 -6.53 -8.06 -13.85
C GLY A 217 -6.00 -9.11 -12.91
N LEU A 218 -4.88 -9.65 -13.28
CA LEU A 218 -4.13 -10.63 -12.51
C LEU A 218 -2.75 -10.07 -12.20
N TYR A 219 -2.13 -10.62 -11.18
CA TYR A 219 -0.72 -10.41 -10.92
C TYR A 219 0.02 -11.71 -10.72
N VAL A 220 1.29 -11.71 -11.08
CA VAL A 220 2.25 -12.77 -10.78
C VAL A 220 3.54 -12.12 -10.32
N GLY A 221 4.16 -12.69 -9.28
CA GLY A 221 5.35 -12.10 -8.72
C GLY A 221 6.09 -12.96 -7.74
N GLY A 222 6.98 -12.32 -7.01
CA GLY A 222 7.78 -12.96 -5.97
C GLY A 222 7.78 -12.15 -4.68
N SER A 223 8.00 -12.85 -3.57
CA SER A 223 8.14 -12.21 -2.26
C SER A 223 9.30 -12.81 -1.47
N LEU A 224 9.78 -12.01 -0.54
CA LEU A 224 10.71 -12.42 0.49
C LEU A 224 10.15 -12.00 1.84
N THR A 225 9.88 -12.98 2.70
CA THR A 225 9.33 -12.76 4.03
C THR A 225 10.36 -13.15 5.08
N TRP A 226 10.56 -12.29 6.07
CA TRP A 226 11.33 -12.54 7.29
C TRP A 226 10.39 -12.60 8.47
N ILE A 227 10.48 -13.68 9.24
CA ILE A 227 9.67 -13.88 10.44
C ILE A 227 10.62 -14.04 11.62
N ARG A 228 10.45 -13.20 12.61
CA ARG A 228 11.03 -13.33 13.94
C ARG A 228 9.92 -13.57 14.92
N ASN A 229 10.17 -14.40 15.91
CA ASN A 229 9.26 -14.62 17.02
C ASN A 229 10.09 -15.05 18.24
N VAL A 230 10.70 -14.06 18.89
CA VAL A 230 11.62 -14.25 20.01
C VAL A 230 11.21 -13.38 21.20
N ALA A 231 11.24 -13.95 22.39
CA ALA A 231 11.05 -13.22 23.63
C ALA A 231 12.12 -13.60 24.66
N VAL A 232 12.61 -12.60 25.37
CA VAL A 232 13.63 -12.73 26.39
C VAL A 232 13.26 -11.93 27.65
N SER A 233 13.58 -12.48 28.80
CA SER A 233 13.44 -11.80 30.09
C SER A 233 14.80 -11.23 30.51
N PHE A 234 14.82 -10.00 30.93
CA PHE A 234 16.01 -9.33 31.44
C PHE A 234 15.84 -9.00 32.92
N ASP A 235 16.88 -9.24 33.70
CA ASP A 235 16.91 -8.81 35.10
C ASP A 235 16.72 -7.28 35.17
N LYS A 236 15.71 -6.84 35.94
CA LYS A 236 15.40 -5.43 36.20
C LYS A 236 14.86 -4.61 35.04
N PHE A 237 14.60 -5.23 33.89
CA PHE A 237 13.99 -4.58 32.70
C PHE A 237 12.69 -5.28 32.31
N GLU A 238 11.96 -4.63 31.42
CA GLU A 238 10.78 -5.23 30.78
C GLU A 238 11.18 -6.43 29.92
N THR A 239 10.24 -7.35 29.69
CA THR A 239 10.43 -8.43 28.73
C THR A 239 10.62 -7.88 27.33
N GLY A 240 11.69 -8.28 26.65
CA GLY A 240 11.96 -7.94 25.27
C GLY A 240 11.24 -8.91 24.33
N VAL A 241 10.52 -8.39 23.36
CA VAL A 241 9.82 -9.19 22.34
C VAL A 241 10.10 -8.62 20.95
N ASP A 242 10.55 -9.48 20.02
CA ASP A 242 10.60 -9.19 18.59
C ASP A 242 9.83 -10.28 17.83
N ASP A 243 8.65 -9.93 17.37
CA ASP A 243 7.69 -10.82 16.72
C ASP A 243 7.26 -10.28 15.34
N LEU A 244 8.17 -9.58 14.68
CA LEU A 244 7.95 -8.95 13.39
C LEU A 244 7.87 -9.98 12.25
N ILE A 245 6.83 -9.86 11.44
CA ILE A 245 6.68 -10.50 10.13
C ILE A 245 6.82 -9.40 9.09
N LEU A 246 7.91 -9.39 8.34
CA LEU A 246 8.21 -8.41 7.31
C LEU A 246 8.23 -9.08 5.95
N THR A 247 7.46 -8.58 5.00
CA THR A 247 7.40 -9.10 3.63
C THR A 247 7.73 -7.99 2.64
N THR A 248 8.65 -8.25 1.74
CA THR A 248 8.86 -7.44 0.53
C THR A 248 8.40 -8.24 -0.68
N TYR A 249 7.89 -7.56 -1.71
CA TYR A 249 7.43 -8.23 -2.91
C TYR A 249 7.59 -7.36 -4.16
N PHE A 250 7.61 -8.06 -5.29
CA PHE A 250 7.54 -7.46 -6.62
C PHE A 250 6.57 -8.29 -7.47
N ASP A 251 5.59 -7.63 -8.08
CA ASP A 251 4.59 -8.26 -8.93
C ASP A 251 4.53 -7.59 -10.30
N ILE A 252 4.32 -8.37 -11.34
CA ILE A 252 3.92 -7.93 -12.67
C ILE A 252 2.39 -7.99 -12.72
N LEU A 253 1.77 -6.94 -13.24
CA LEU A 253 0.33 -6.78 -13.34
C LEU A 253 -0.08 -6.91 -14.80
N VAL A 254 -1.14 -7.66 -15.06
CA VAL A 254 -1.72 -7.79 -16.41
C VAL A 254 -3.23 -7.64 -16.29
N SER A 255 -3.79 -6.61 -16.94
CA SER A 255 -5.22 -6.33 -16.93
C SER A 255 -5.76 -6.27 -18.34
N PRO A 256 -6.26 -7.39 -18.86
CA PRO A 256 -6.85 -7.44 -20.20
C PRO A 256 -8.20 -6.72 -20.28
N TRP A 257 -8.85 -6.49 -19.17
CA TRP A 257 -10.15 -5.80 -19.10
C TRP A 257 -9.98 -4.43 -18.44
N ILE A 258 -9.86 -3.41 -19.28
CA ILE A 258 -9.88 -2.01 -18.91
C ILE A 258 -11.02 -1.36 -19.65
N THR A 259 -11.97 -0.79 -18.94
CA THR A 259 -13.13 -0.08 -19.49
C THR A 259 -13.11 1.37 -19.05
N LEU A 260 -13.51 2.24 -19.94
CA LEU A 260 -13.70 3.67 -19.70
C LEU A 260 -15.17 4.00 -20.00
N ASP A 261 -15.77 4.88 -19.22
CA ASP A 261 -17.11 5.38 -19.49
C ASP A 261 -17.10 6.36 -20.65
N ASP A 262 -18.08 6.28 -21.52
CA ASP A 262 -18.29 7.26 -22.56
C ASP A 262 -18.64 8.62 -21.97
N ILE A 263 -18.34 9.69 -22.70
CA ILE A 263 -18.51 11.08 -22.24
C ILE A 263 -19.93 11.51 -22.54
N VAL A 264 -20.67 11.88 -21.51
CA VAL A 264 -22.01 12.46 -21.64
C VAL A 264 -21.90 13.99 -21.48
N TYR A 265 -22.27 14.72 -22.52
CA TYR A 265 -22.16 16.18 -22.54
C TYR A 265 -23.46 16.83 -22.94
N THR A 266 -23.87 17.87 -22.16
CA THR A 266 -25.02 18.73 -22.45
C THR A 266 -24.51 20.14 -22.69
N PRO A 267 -24.66 20.68 -23.90
CA PRO A 267 -24.33 22.07 -24.19
C PRO A 267 -25.13 23.04 -23.29
N LYS A 268 -24.53 24.20 -23.01
CA LYS A 268 -25.20 25.28 -22.28
C LYS A 268 -25.54 26.44 -23.21
N ASP A 269 -26.66 27.09 -22.96
CA ASP A 269 -27.03 28.31 -23.64
C ASP A 269 -26.16 29.51 -23.22
N ALA A 270 -26.36 30.69 -23.83
CA ALA A 270 -25.62 31.90 -23.52
C ALA A 270 -25.81 32.38 -22.05
N ASN A 271 -26.83 31.89 -21.37
CA ASN A 271 -27.11 32.18 -19.96
C ASN A 271 -26.56 31.11 -19.01
N GLY A 272 -25.89 30.07 -19.54
CA GLY A 272 -25.32 28.95 -18.77
C GLY A 272 -26.32 27.84 -18.43
N ASN A 273 -27.55 27.86 -18.99
CA ASN A 273 -28.53 26.80 -18.75
C ASN A 273 -28.30 25.60 -19.67
N PRO A 274 -28.42 24.36 -19.18
CA PRO A 274 -28.23 23.16 -20.01
C PRO A 274 -29.37 23.03 -21.03
N ILE A 275 -28.97 22.78 -22.30
CA ILE A 275 -29.91 22.50 -23.40
C ILE A 275 -30.09 20.98 -23.47
N ILE A 276 -31.02 20.44 -22.68
CA ILE A 276 -31.20 18.99 -22.49
C ILE A 276 -31.54 18.30 -23.82
N ALA A 277 -32.16 18.95 -24.76
CA ALA A 277 -32.46 18.39 -26.08
C ALA A 277 -31.20 18.06 -26.91
N ASP A 278 -30.08 18.74 -26.63
CA ASP A 278 -28.82 18.59 -27.32
C ASP A 278 -27.81 17.72 -26.55
N ARG A 279 -28.28 17.03 -25.49
CA ARG A 279 -27.47 16.09 -24.74
C ARG A 279 -27.04 14.92 -25.62
N LYS A 280 -25.72 14.68 -25.70
CA LYS A 280 -25.13 13.63 -26.52
C LYS A 280 -24.10 12.81 -25.76
N THR A 281 -23.92 11.57 -26.19
CA THR A 281 -22.88 10.69 -25.69
C THR A 281 -21.78 10.56 -26.75
N TYR A 282 -20.54 10.73 -26.32
CA TYR A 282 -19.35 10.65 -27.17
C TYR A 282 -18.50 9.46 -26.74
N SER A 283 -18.12 8.63 -27.73
CA SER A 283 -17.30 7.45 -27.45
C SER A 283 -15.88 7.83 -27.06
N ILE A 284 -15.40 7.20 -25.99
CA ILE A 284 -14.03 7.36 -25.48
C ILE A 284 -13.04 6.41 -26.15
N GLY A 285 -13.46 5.63 -27.14
CA GLY A 285 -12.66 4.58 -27.76
C GLY A 285 -11.36 5.02 -28.43
N ALA A 286 -11.15 6.34 -28.63
CA ALA A 286 -9.88 6.88 -29.15
C ALA A 286 -8.74 6.82 -28.09
N ILE A 287 -9.06 6.77 -26.82
CA ILE A 287 -8.08 6.71 -25.72
C ILE A 287 -7.41 5.34 -25.67
N LYS A 288 -6.09 5.34 -25.73
CA LYS A 288 -5.27 4.13 -25.56
C LYS A 288 -5.11 3.78 -24.10
N THR A 289 -5.18 2.49 -23.82
CA THR A 289 -4.95 1.92 -22.48
C THR A 289 -3.71 1.03 -22.48
N ASN A 290 -3.02 0.97 -21.34
CA ASN A 290 -1.90 0.07 -21.14
C ASN A 290 -2.34 -1.09 -20.24
N THR A 291 -2.26 -2.32 -20.74
CA THR A 291 -2.67 -3.54 -20.05
C THR A 291 -1.61 -4.11 -19.11
N PHE A 292 -0.38 -3.60 -19.18
CA PHE A 292 0.74 -4.07 -18.36
C PHE A 292 1.08 -3.07 -17.26
N GLY A 293 1.52 -3.62 -16.14
CA GLY A 293 2.01 -2.83 -15.03
C GLY A 293 2.95 -3.64 -14.15
N PHE A 294 3.42 -3.00 -13.10
CA PHE A 294 4.25 -3.63 -12.09
C PHE A 294 4.06 -2.93 -10.75
N ARG A 295 4.37 -3.62 -9.67
CA ARG A 295 4.40 -3.03 -8.34
C ARG A 295 5.50 -3.65 -7.48
N ALA A 296 6.04 -2.85 -6.58
CA ALA A 296 6.89 -3.28 -5.50
C ALA A 296 6.30 -2.80 -4.18
N GLY A 297 6.42 -3.61 -3.14
CA GLY A 297 5.89 -3.24 -1.84
C GLY A 297 6.64 -3.85 -0.69
N ILE A 298 6.38 -3.27 0.48
CA ILE A 298 6.84 -3.73 1.78
C ILE A 298 5.67 -3.73 2.75
N GLU A 299 5.51 -4.81 3.50
CA GLU A 299 4.48 -4.95 4.53
C GLU A 299 5.10 -5.50 5.80
N GLY A 300 4.79 -4.87 6.93
CA GLY A 300 5.20 -5.32 8.25
C GLY A 300 3.99 -5.52 9.14
N LYS A 301 3.96 -6.61 9.90
CA LYS A 301 2.97 -6.88 10.94
C LYS A 301 3.62 -7.62 12.09
N PHE A 302 2.99 -7.56 13.25
CA PHE A 302 3.47 -8.25 14.44
C PHE A 302 2.61 -9.47 14.72
N ASN A 303 3.22 -10.51 15.27
CA ASN A 303 2.55 -11.78 15.52
C ASN A 303 1.69 -11.80 16.80
N ARG A 304 1.66 -10.72 17.56
CA ARG A 304 0.87 -10.58 18.79
C ARG A 304 -0.58 -10.16 18.49
N ALA A 305 -1.49 -10.39 19.46
CA ALA A 305 -2.92 -10.17 19.30
C ALA A 305 -3.32 -8.69 19.10
N LEU A 306 -2.62 -7.76 19.74
CA LEU A 306 -2.91 -6.32 19.68
C LEU A 306 -1.80 -5.56 18.93
N SER A 307 -1.46 -6.03 17.75
CA SER A 307 -0.41 -5.42 16.95
C SER A 307 -0.98 -4.62 15.80
N TRP A 308 -0.32 -3.55 15.47
CA TRP A 308 -0.60 -2.80 14.26
C TRP A 308 0.23 -3.38 13.09
N SER A 309 -0.22 -3.11 11.88
CA SER A 309 0.53 -3.39 10.66
C SER A 309 0.71 -2.12 9.84
N TYR A 310 1.71 -2.13 8.99
CA TYR A 310 2.03 -1.03 8.10
C TYR A 310 2.44 -1.57 6.73
N GLY A 311 2.33 -0.72 5.73
CA GLY A 311 2.78 -1.09 4.39
C GLY A 311 2.96 0.11 3.50
N ALA A 312 3.83 -0.08 2.51
CA ALA A 312 4.06 0.85 1.42
C ALA A 312 4.09 0.07 0.11
N GLU A 313 3.52 0.63 -0.92
CA GLU A 313 3.48 0.05 -2.25
C GLU A 313 3.64 1.16 -3.29
N ALA A 314 4.42 0.92 -4.33
CA ALA A 314 4.56 1.83 -5.46
C ALA A 314 4.74 1.06 -6.75
N GLY A 315 4.36 1.68 -7.86
CA GLY A 315 4.49 1.06 -9.16
C GLY A 315 3.72 1.76 -10.26
N TYR A 316 3.34 0.96 -11.24
CA TYR A 316 2.55 1.39 -12.38
C TYR A 316 1.40 0.38 -12.57
N ARG A 317 0.15 0.82 -12.42
CA ARG A 317 -1.04 -0.02 -12.64
C ARG A 317 -1.45 0.02 -14.12
N PRO A 318 -1.94 -1.10 -14.65
CA PRO A 318 -2.66 -1.10 -15.93
C PRO A 318 -3.81 -0.08 -15.88
N SER A 319 -3.80 0.87 -16.83
CA SER A 319 -4.69 2.04 -16.82
C SER A 319 -4.69 2.72 -18.20
N VAL A 320 -5.21 3.92 -18.29
CA VAL A 320 -4.98 4.82 -19.43
C VAL A 320 -3.47 5.00 -19.61
N ASP A 321 -3.01 4.93 -20.85
CA ASP A 321 -1.57 5.03 -21.16
C ASP A 321 -0.99 6.37 -20.66
N GLY A 322 0.17 6.28 -20.00
CA GLY A 322 0.82 7.40 -19.32
C GLY A 322 0.23 7.74 -17.93
N ARG A 323 -0.86 7.10 -17.47
CA ARG A 323 -1.57 7.46 -16.23
C ARG A 323 -1.70 6.31 -15.23
N GLY A 324 -0.72 5.42 -15.17
CA GLY A 324 -0.75 4.24 -14.29
C GLY A 324 0.09 4.38 -13.03
N PHE A 325 0.91 5.43 -12.87
CA PHE A 325 1.77 5.59 -11.69
C PHE A 325 0.94 5.67 -10.41
N PHE A 326 1.37 4.91 -9.40
CA PHE A 326 0.79 5.01 -8.06
C PHE A 326 1.84 4.83 -6.96
N ALA A 327 1.55 5.38 -5.80
CA ALA A 327 2.27 5.16 -4.56
C ALA A 327 1.27 5.18 -3.40
N MET A 328 1.37 4.22 -2.47
CA MET A 328 0.42 4.02 -1.39
C MET A 328 1.13 3.76 -0.07
N LEU A 329 0.58 4.31 0.99
CA LEU A 329 0.95 4.03 2.38
C LEU A 329 -0.28 3.60 3.16
N LYS A 330 -0.12 2.61 4.04
CA LYS A 330 -1.20 2.13 4.91
C LYS A 330 -0.73 1.90 6.34
N ILE A 331 -1.64 2.11 7.27
CA ILE A 331 -1.51 1.69 8.66
C ILE A 331 -2.80 0.96 9.02
N SER A 332 -2.66 -0.20 9.66
CA SER A 332 -3.80 -1.05 9.99
C SER A 332 -3.70 -1.52 11.45
N PHE A 333 -4.86 -1.74 12.06
CA PHE A 333 -4.99 -2.24 13.42
C PHE A 333 -5.68 -3.60 13.42
N PRO A 334 -5.29 -4.52 14.30
CA PRO A 334 -5.88 -5.84 14.35
C PRO A 334 -7.33 -5.77 14.84
N VAL A 335 -8.21 -6.41 14.10
CA VAL A 335 -9.60 -6.67 14.50
C VAL A 335 -9.71 -8.07 15.06
N TYR A 336 -8.98 -9.01 14.44
CA TYR A 336 -8.94 -10.40 14.86
C TYR A 336 -7.62 -11.05 14.48
N SER A 337 -7.12 -11.91 15.37
CA SER A 337 -6.07 -12.87 15.06
C SER A 337 -6.33 -14.17 15.82
N THR A 338 -5.83 -15.29 15.29
CA THR A 338 -5.86 -16.55 16.04
C THR A 338 -4.93 -16.42 17.24
N ASN A 339 -5.47 -16.66 18.45
CA ASN A 339 -4.65 -16.63 19.67
C ASN A 339 -3.62 -17.76 19.60
N LEU A 340 -2.37 -17.39 19.65
CA LEU A 340 -1.32 -18.28 20.13
C LEU A 340 -1.27 -18.11 21.64
N ASP A 341 -1.13 -19.22 22.38
CA ASP A 341 -0.91 -19.19 23.81
C ASP A 341 0.48 -18.61 24.09
N TYR A 342 0.60 -17.28 24.09
CA TYR A 342 1.81 -16.63 24.54
C TYR A 342 1.89 -16.73 26.04
N LYS A 343 2.91 -17.38 26.54
CA LYS A 343 3.23 -17.41 27.98
C LYS A 343 3.70 -16.06 28.52
N VAL A 344 3.77 -15.03 27.68
CA VAL A 344 4.27 -13.71 28.03
C VAL A 344 3.35 -12.62 27.52
N GLU A 345 2.76 -11.86 28.42
CA GLU A 345 2.11 -10.59 28.07
C GLU A 345 3.23 -9.55 27.80
N ALA A 346 3.31 -9.07 26.58
CA ALA A 346 4.34 -8.10 26.12
C ALA A 346 4.23 -6.72 26.80
N PHE A 347 3.16 -6.48 27.54
CA PHE A 347 2.96 -5.29 28.35
C PHE A 347 2.69 -5.77 29.78
N GLY A 348 3.71 -5.70 30.61
CA GLY A 348 3.57 -6.00 32.03
C GLY A 348 2.40 -5.22 32.66
N LYS A 349 1.73 -5.91 33.59
CA LYS A 349 0.74 -5.30 34.48
C LYS A 349 1.34 -4.14 35.24
#